data_2179b974ad0f45ec389123092bf87ce7
#
_entry.id   2179b974ad0f45ec389123092bf87ce7
#
_cell.length_a   1.000
_cell.length_b   1.000
_cell.length_c   1.000
_cell.angle_alpha   90.00
_cell.angle_beta   90.00
_cell.angle_gamma   90.00
#
_symmetry.space_group_name_H-M   'P 1'
#
loop_
_entity.id
_entity.type
_entity.pdbx_description
1 polymer ?
#
loop_
_entity_poly.entity_id
_entity_poly.type
_entity_poly.pdbx_seq_one_letter_code
_entity_poly.pdbx_strand_id
1 'polypeptide(L)'
;IFDGRAMKAGEYVTVKHVKDTISKTKLKDRGILPGDVVLINTGWSDNYQDPDELGLYYTKAPGVSYNLVKYLSDKKVVGVGLDTWGVDTFADESEYGPERSQNPKGIANPAHHYFLTQSGVHTLENFKLKELAEDNVELSCVIILPLMTKGSSASPIRPVAIGTSS
;
A
#
# COMPACT_ATOMS: atom_id res chain seq x y z
N ILE A 1 -2.81 9.15 -5.14
CA ILE A 1 -2.07 7.90 -5.45
C ILE A 1 -0.59 8.17 -5.36
N PHE A 2 0.13 7.33 -4.65
CA PHE A 2 1.59 7.28 -4.70
C PHE A 2 1.99 6.35 -5.85
N ASP A 3 2.77 6.85 -6.80
CA ASP A 3 3.30 6.04 -7.88
C ASP A 3 4.78 5.70 -7.60
N GLY A 4 5.00 4.51 -7.09
CA GLY A 4 6.31 3.91 -6.84
C GLY A 4 6.68 2.84 -7.85
N ARG A 5 6.14 2.92 -9.08
CA ARG A 5 6.45 1.95 -10.14
C ARG A 5 7.94 1.71 -10.28
N ALA A 6 8.31 0.46 -10.50
CA ALA A 6 9.67 -0.06 -10.53
C ALA A 6 10.32 -0.31 -9.16
N MET A 7 9.53 -0.54 -8.13
CA MET A 7 10.07 -1.07 -6.89
C MET A 7 10.63 -2.49 -7.11
N LYS A 8 11.74 -2.76 -6.44
CA LYS A 8 12.41 -4.06 -6.52
C LYS A 8 11.75 -5.07 -5.58
N ALA A 9 12.00 -6.35 -5.84
CA ALA A 9 11.61 -7.44 -4.97
C ALA A 9 12.05 -7.18 -3.52
N GLY A 10 11.14 -7.32 -2.56
CA GLY A 10 11.38 -7.14 -1.14
C GLY A 10 11.66 -5.71 -0.68
N GLU A 11 11.60 -4.72 -1.55
CA GLU A 11 11.86 -3.33 -1.21
C GLU A 11 10.74 -2.73 -0.36
N TYR A 12 11.09 -1.78 0.51
CA TYR A 12 10.12 -1.09 1.34
C TYR A 12 9.73 0.28 0.77
N VAL A 13 8.43 0.54 0.70
CA VAL A 13 7.91 1.89 0.53
C VAL A 13 8.13 2.66 1.84
N THR A 14 8.85 3.77 1.79
CA THR A 14 9.25 4.54 2.97
C THR A 14 8.51 5.87 3.05
N VAL A 15 8.59 6.54 4.22
CA VAL A 15 8.09 7.93 4.40
C VAL A 15 8.72 8.88 3.39
N LYS A 16 10.01 8.66 3.06
CA LYS A 16 10.71 9.48 2.08
C LYS A 16 10.08 9.34 0.69
N HIS A 17 9.80 8.12 0.25
CA HIS A 17 9.16 7.86 -1.04
C HIS A 17 7.81 8.61 -1.16
N VAL A 18 6.97 8.51 -0.13
CA VAL A 18 5.66 9.18 -0.11
C VAL A 18 5.81 10.70 -0.13
N LYS A 19 6.68 11.27 0.69
CA LYS A 19 6.91 12.72 0.73
C LYS A 19 7.50 13.26 -0.57
N ASP A 20 8.47 12.57 -1.15
CA ASP A 20 9.10 12.96 -2.42
C ASP A 20 8.07 12.95 -3.56
N THR A 21 7.17 11.97 -3.58
CA THR A 21 6.09 11.92 -4.57
C THR A 21 5.11 13.08 -4.38
N ILE A 22 4.59 13.27 -3.18
CA ILE A 22 3.66 14.37 -2.88
C ILE A 22 4.26 15.71 -3.29
N SER A 23 5.55 15.94 -3.02
CA SER A 23 6.22 17.20 -3.35
C SER A 23 6.28 17.52 -4.84
N LYS A 24 6.14 16.53 -5.70
CA LYS A 24 6.16 16.61 -7.17
C LYS A 24 4.78 16.65 -7.82
N THR A 25 3.73 16.57 -7.02
CA THR A 25 2.35 16.49 -7.47
C THR A 25 1.57 17.75 -7.12
N LYS A 26 0.35 17.88 -7.62
CA LYS A 26 -0.59 18.94 -7.23
C LYS A 26 -1.02 18.84 -5.75
N LEU A 27 -0.73 17.69 -5.11
CA LEU A 27 -1.04 17.46 -3.68
C LEU A 27 -0.01 18.10 -2.74
N LYS A 28 1.07 18.74 -3.24
CA LYS A 28 2.15 19.30 -2.41
C LYS A 28 1.66 20.25 -1.30
N ASP A 29 0.65 21.06 -1.61
CA ASP A 29 0.10 22.04 -0.65
C ASP A 29 -1.00 21.43 0.23
N ARG A 30 -1.69 20.38 -0.25
CA ARG A 30 -2.70 19.65 0.49
C ARG A 30 -2.11 18.61 1.44
N GLY A 31 -1.17 17.83 0.95
CA GLY A 31 -0.63 16.66 1.64
C GLY A 31 -1.65 15.54 1.88
N ILE A 32 -1.37 14.71 2.89
CA ILE A 32 -2.26 13.66 3.39
C ILE A 32 -3.07 14.22 4.54
N LEU A 33 -4.40 14.11 4.45
CA LEU A 33 -5.35 14.61 5.44
C LEU A 33 -6.02 13.46 6.21
N PRO A 34 -6.53 13.72 7.42
CA PRO A 34 -7.36 12.76 8.14
C PRO A 34 -8.56 12.32 7.30
N GLY A 35 -8.82 11.01 7.29
CA GLY A 35 -9.90 10.41 6.49
C GLY A 35 -9.49 10.00 5.07
N ASP A 36 -8.28 10.32 4.62
CA ASP A 36 -7.80 9.85 3.32
C ASP A 36 -7.59 8.33 3.28
N VAL A 37 -7.76 7.76 2.10
CA VAL A 37 -7.22 6.45 1.71
C VAL A 37 -5.98 6.68 0.87
N VAL A 38 -4.85 6.11 1.28
CA VAL A 38 -3.59 6.22 0.55
C VAL A 38 -3.41 5.00 -0.33
N LEU A 39 -3.42 5.18 -1.65
CA LEU A 39 -3.19 4.12 -2.63
C LEU A 39 -1.74 4.17 -3.12
N ILE A 40 -1.06 3.05 -3.06
CA ILE A 40 0.37 2.90 -3.40
C ILE A 40 0.50 1.94 -4.57
N ASN A 41 0.90 2.46 -5.73
CA ASN A 41 1.20 1.67 -6.91
C ASN A 41 2.70 1.35 -6.93
N THR A 42 3.07 0.10 -6.68
CA THR A 42 4.47 -0.37 -6.70
C THR A 42 4.88 -0.90 -8.07
N GLY A 43 3.91 -1.13 -8.96
CA GLY A 43 4.08 -1.82 -10.24
C GLY A 43 4.16 -3.33 -10.11
N TRP A 44 4.05 -3.86 -8.88
CA TRP A 44 4.22 -5.29 -8.61
C TRP A 44 3.09 -6.16 -9.18
N SER A 45 1.91 -5.59 -9.37
CA SER A 45 0.75 -6.28 -9.96
C SER A 45 1.01 -6.81 -11.38
N ASP A 46 2.00 -6.30 -12.09
CA ASP A 46 2.38 -6.82 -13.41
C ASP A 46 2.90 -8.27 -13.32
N ASN A 47 3.43 -8.70 -12.18
CA ASN A 47 3.90 -10.07 -11.94
C ASN A 47 2.75 -11.06 -11.63
N TYR A 48 1.54 -10.58 -11.35
CA TYR A 48 0.41 -11.43 -10.99
C TYR A 48 -0.12 -12.30 -12.14
N GLN A 49 0.00 -11.83 -13.37
CA GLN A 49 -0.57 -12.50 -14.55
C GLN A 49 0.36 -13.54 -15.17
N ASP A 50 1.63 -13.58 -14.76
CA ASP A 50 2.59 -14.55 -15.25
C ASP A 50 2.59 -15.79 -14.35
N PRO A 51 2.17 -16.98 -14.87
CA PRO A 51 2.17 -18.21 -14.08
C PRO A 51 3.56 -18.59 -13.56
N ASP A 52 4.63 -18.28 -14.30
CA ASP A 52 6.01 -18.56 -13.89
C ASP A 52 6.49 -17.58 -12.82
N GLU A 53 5.94 -16.36 -12.80
CA GLU A 53 6.24 -15.31 -11.83
C GLU A 53 5.29 -15.28 -10.62
N LEU A 54 4.28 -16.15 -10.58
CA LEU A 54 3.31 -16.17 -9.48
C LEU A 54 3.98 -16.46 -8.12
N GLY A 55 4.99 -17.32 -8.11
CA GLY A 55 5.81 -17.53 -6.92
C GLY A 55 6.55 -16.26 -6.49
N LEU A 56 7.10 -15.52 -7.42
CA LEU A 56 7.74 -14.23 -7.19
C LEU A 56 6.74 -13.22 -6.63
N TYR A 57 5.55 -13.13 -7.23
CA TYR A 57 4.49 -12.22 -6.78
C TYR A 57 4.19 -12.37 -5.29
N TYR A 58 4.06 -13.60 -4.79
CA TYR A 58 3.72 -13.85 -3.38
C TYR A 58 4.92 -13.77 -2.43
N THR A 59 6.11 -14.20 -2.85
CA THR A 59 7.25 -14.35 -1.94
C THR A 59 8.18 -13.14 -1.89
N LYS A 60 8.11 -12.26 -2.89
CA LYS A 60 9.04 -11.14 -3.05
C LYS A 60 8.35 -9.77 -3.17
N ALA A 61 7.06 -9.69 -2.86
CA ALA A 61 6.32 -8.44 -2.98
C ALA A 61 6.94 -7.32 -2.12
N PRO A 62 7.02 -6.09 -2.66
CA PRO A 62 7.29 -4.90 -1.86
C PRO A 62 6.23 -4.72 -0.77
N GLY A 63 6.61 -4.07 0.31
CA GLY A 63 5.70 -3.73 1.40
C GLY A 63 5.95 -2.34 1.95
N VAL A 64 5.22 -1.94 2.98
CA VAL A 64 5.42 -0.64 3.64
C VAL A 64 6.38 -0.76 4.82
N SER A 65 7.27 0.22 4.98
CA SER A 65 8.16 0.26 6.13
C SER A 65 7.39 0.57 7.42
N TYR A 66 7.85 0.06 8.55
CA TYR A 66 7.19 0.28 9.85
C TYR A 66 7.09 1.78 10.22
N ASN A 67 8.07 2.59 9.82
CA ASN A 67 7.99 4.03 9.99
C ASN A 67 6.92 4.67 9.10
N LEU A 68 6.69 4.15 7.90
CA LEU A 68 5.60 4.62 7.05
C LEU A 68 4.24 4.25 7.66
N VAL A 69 4.11 3.05 8.23
CA VAL A 69 2.90 2.63 8.94
C VAL A 69 2.53 3.62 10.04
N LYS A 70 3.49 3.95 10.91
CA LYS A 70 3.28 4.95 11.98
C LYS A 70 2.94 6.33 11.41
N TYR A 71 3.69 6.79 10.42
CA TYR A 71 3.47 8.09 9.80
C TYR A 71 2.06 8.23 9.22
N LEU A 72 1.56 7.21 8.49
CA LEU A 72 0.21 7.23 7.93
C LEU A 72 -0.86 7.15 9.02
N SER A 73 -0.63 6.35 10.05
CA SER A 73 -1.54 6.27 11.21
C SER A 73 -1.63 7.61 11.96
N ASP A 74 -0.50 8.29 12.17
CA ASP A 74 -0.45 9.63 12.79
C ASP A 74 -1.17 10.68 11.93
N LYS A 75 -1.19 10.50 10.62
CA LYS A 75 -1.99 11.31 9.67
C LYS A 75 -3.49 11.00 9.74
N LYS A 76 -3.90 9.97 10.50
CA LYS A 76 -5.30 9.54 10.65
C LYS A 76 -5.94 9.16 9.32
N VAL A 77 -5.17 8.50 8.44
CA VAL A 77 -5.75 7.88 7.25
C VAL A 77 -6.70 6.77 7.67
N VAL A 78 -7.70 6.47 6.84
CA VAL A 78 -8.69 5.41 7.13
C VAL A 78 -8.40 4.12 6.38
N GLY A 79 -7.53 4.18 5.37
CA GLY A 79 -7.11 3.00 4.61
C GLY A 79 -5.79 3.20 3.90
N VAL A 80 -5.08 2.09 3.71
CA VAL A 80 -3.86 2.00 2.91
C VAL A 80 -4.02 0.87 1.91
N GLY A 81 -3.90 1.16 0.63
CA GLY A 81 -4.06 0.20 -0.46
C GLY A 81 -2.79 0.02 -1.27
N LEU A 82 -2.44 -1.23 -1.59
CA LEU A 82 -1.31 -1.60 -2.44
C LEU A 82 -1.75 -2.50 -3.60
N ASP A 83 -0.95 -2.50 -4.64
CA ASP A 83 -1.05 -3.43 -5.78
C ASP A 83 -0.30 -4.75 -5.54
N THR A 84 0.07 -5.01 -4.29
CA THR A 84 0.65 -6.26 -3.79
C THR A 84 -0.38 -7.08 -3.04
N TRP A 85 -0.11 -8.36 -2.80
CA TRP A 85 -1.03 -9.25 -2.11
C TRP A 85 -1.11 -9.01 -0.59
N GLY A 86 -0.23 -8.15 -0.05
CA GLY A 86 -0.21 -7.75 1.36
C GLY A 86 0.51 -6.42 1.55
N VAL A 87 0.24 -5.74 2.65
CA VAL A 87 0.93 -4.49 3.03
C VAL A 87 2.32 -4.74 3.61
N ASP A 88 2.57 -5.91 4.18
CA ASP A 88 3.90 -6.33 4.62
C ASP A 88 4.69 -6.95 3.46
N THR A 89 6.01 -6.85 3.49
CA THR A 89 6.86 -7.63 2.58
C THR A 89 7.17 -8.99 3.19
N PHE A 90 7.19 -10.01 2.35
CA PHE A 90 7.46 -11.40 2.74
C PHE A 90 8.78 -11.94 2.16
N ALA A 91 9.59 -11.09 1.54
CA ALA A 91 10.89 -11.49 1.03
C ALA A 91 11.83 -11.97 2.17
N ASP A 92 12.87 -12.71 1.85
CA ASP A 92 13.78 -13.33 2.82
C ASP A 92 14.54 -12.28 3.65
N GLU A 93 14.85 -12.59 4.91
CA GLU A 93 15.53 -11.66 5.84
C GLU A 93 16.85 -11.12 5.31
N SER A 94 17.56 -11.91 4.52
CA SER A 94 18.86 -11.52 3.92
C SER A 94 18.76 -10.45 2.84
N GLU A 95 17.56 -10.22 2.28
CA GLU A 95 17.32 -9.29 1.17
C GLU A 95 16.79 -7.92 1.64
N TYR A 96 16.57 -7.77 2.95
CA TYR A 96 16.04 -6.54 3.52
C TYR A 96 17.12 -5.52 3.84
N GLY A 97 16.87 -4.30 3.40
CA GLY A 97 17.66 -3.15 3.82
C GLY A 97 17.40 -2.77 5.30
N PRO A 98 17.96 -1.62 5.73
CA PRO A 98 17.88 -1.14 7.12
C PRO A 98 16.46 -0.94 7.65
N GLU A 99 15.46 -0.85 6.78
CA GLU A 99 14.06 -0.67 7.16
C GLU A 99 13.49 -1.83 7.99
N ARG A 100 13.95 -3.06 7.72
CA ARG A 100 13.52 -4.23 8.50
C ARG A 100 13.91 -4.16 9.96
N SER A 101 15.06 -3.61 10.28
CA SER A 101 15.53 -3.49 11.67
C SER A 101 14.59 -2.65 12.54
N GLN A 102 13.70 -1.88 11.92
CA GLN A 102 12.70 -1.04 12.59
C GLN A 102 11.43 -1.82 12.97
N ASN A 103 11.24 -3.02 12.43
CA ASN A 103 10.09 -3.83 12.75
C ASN A 103 10.14 -4.31 14.22
N PRO A 104 8.99 -4.33 14.91
CA PRO A 104 8.94 -4.84 16.27
C PRO A 104 9.28 -6.34 16.30
N LYS A 105 10.11 -6.74 17.26
CA LYS A 105 10.52 -8.14 17.41
C LYS A 105 9.33 -9.03 17.74
N GLY A 106 9.30 -10.20 17.12
CA GLY A 106 8.27 -11.24 17.38
C GLY A 106 6.92 -10.99 16.71
N ILE A 107 6.80 -9.97 15.85
CA ILE A 107 5.59 -9.72 15.06
C ILE A 107 5.89 -10.04 13.60
N ALA A 108 5.25 -11.07 13.06
CA ALA A 108 5.48 -11.55 11.69
C ALA A 108 5.03 -10.52 10.64
N ASN A 109 3.85 -9.92 10.84
CA ASN A 109 3.23 -8.95 9.93
C ASN A 109 3.06 -7.61 10.64
N PRO A 110 4.13 -6.83 10.83
CA PRO A 110 4.10 -5.62 11.64
C PRO A 110 3.22 -4.51 11.09
N ALA A 111 3.10 -4.38 9.78
CA ALA A 111 2.23 -3.38 9.17
C ALA A 111 0.75 -3.73 9.39
N HIS A 112 0.34 -4.96 9.10
CA HIS A 112 -1.01 -5.44 9.43
C HIS A 112 -1.34 -5.25 10.90
N HIS A 113 -0.44 -5.72 11.77
CA HIS A 113 -0.66 -5.61 13.22
C HIS A 113 -0.92 -4.17 13.63
N TYR A 114 -0.07 -3.25 13.22
CA TYR A 114 -0.21 -1.85 13.64
C TYR A 114 -1.45 -1.19 13.03
N PHE A 115 -1.66 -1.32 11.72
CA PHE A 115 -2.82 -0.72 11.05
C PHE A 115 -4.14 -1.22 11.63
N LEU A 116 -4.32 -2.54 11.71
CA LEU A 116 -5.61 -3.12 12.08
C LEU A 116 -5.87 -3.07 13.58
N THR A 117 -4.85 -3.30 14.43
CA THR A 117 -5.07 -3.46 15.88
C THR A 117 -4.73 -2.22 16.69
N GLN A 118 -3.81 -1.38 16.21
CA GLN A 118 -3.36 -0.20 16.96
C GLN A 118 -4.00 1.10 16.48
N SER A 119 -4.29 1.22 15.19
CA SER A 119 -4.75 2.48 14.61
C SER A 119 -6.09 2.42 13.89
N GLY A 120 -6.66 1.22 13.68
CA GLY A 120 -7.95 1.05 13.00
C GLY A 120 -7.92 1.46 11.53
N VAL A 121 -6.77 1.39 10.89
CA VAL A 121 -6.59 1.66 9.46
C VAL A 121 -6.85 0.39 8.66
N HIS A 122 -7.72 0.46 7.66
CA HIS A 122 -7.99 -0.67 6.78
C HIS A 122 -6.82 -0.96 5.84
N THR A 123 -6.43 -2.23 5.70
CA THR A 123 -5.52 -2.69 4.66
C THR A 123 -6.31 -3.14 3.44
N LEU A 124 -5.91 -2.68 2.26
CA LEU A 124 -6.57 -2.91 0.99
C LEU A 124 -5.51 -3.50 0.03
N GLU A 125 -5.74 -4.70 -0.46
CA GLU A 125 -4.68 -5.49 -1.10
C GLU A 125 -5.11 -5.95 -2.49
N ASN A 126 -4.13 -6.32 -3.33
CA ASN A 126 -4.36 -6.73 -4.71
C ASN A 126 -5.10 -5.68 -5.57
N PHE A 127 -4.84 -4.40 -5.34
CA PHE A 127 -5.41 -3.35 -6.18
C PHE A 127 -4.77 -3.32 -7.57
N LYS A 128 -5.58 -3.13 -8.59
CA LYS A 128 -5.10 -2.81 -9.93
C LYS A 128 -5.01 -1.30 -10.07
N LEU A 129 -3.84 -0.73 -9.81
CA LEU A 129 -3.62 0.73 -9.76
C LEU A 129 -2.94 1.29 -11.01
N LYS A 130 -2.52 0.44 -11.93
CA LYS A 130 -1.74 0.81 -13.11
C LYS A 130 -2.44 1.86 -13.95
N GLU A 131 -3.70 1.65 -14.30
CA GLU A 131 -4.47 2.58 -15.14
C GLU A 131 -4.63 3.94 -14.45
N LEU A 132 -4.93 3.98 -13.15
CA LEU A 132 -5.03 5.25 -12.40
C LEU A 132 -3.70 6.02 -12.39
N ALA A 133 -2.59 5.30 -12.29
CA ALA A 133 -1.26 5.91 -12.31
C ALA A 133 -0.87 6.40 -13.71
N GLU A 134 -1.21 5.67 -14.77
CA GLU A 134 -0.99 6.06 -16.17
C GLU A 134 -1.82 7.28 -16.57
N ASP A 135 -3.04 7.38 -16.05
CA ASP A 135 -3.93 8.53 -16.24
C ASP A 135 -3.53 9.74 -15.38
N ASN A 136 -2.46 9.63 -14.60
CA ASN A 136 -1.98 10.66 -13.66
C ASN A 136 -3.06 11.13 -12.67
N VAL A 137 -3.92 10.22 -12.22
CA VAL A 137 -4.95 10.52 -11.21
C VAL A 137 -4.30 10.59 -9.83
N GLU A 138 -4.04 11.78 -9.35
CA GLU A 138 -3.40 12.01 -8.04
C GLU A 138 -4.41 11.97 -6.88
N LEU A 139 -5.64 12.43 -7.13
CA LEU A 139 -6.72 12.47 -6.15
C LEU A 139 -8.02 11.95 -6.77
N SER A 140 -8.69 11.06 -6.06
CA SER A 140 -9.96 10.48 -6.49
C SER A 140 -10.89 10.27 -5.31
N CYS A 141 -12.17 10.18 -5.58
CA CYS A 141 -13.13 9.61 -4.64
C CYS A 141 -13.11 8.09 -4.82
N VAL A 142 -12.80 7.36 -3.74
CA VAL A 142 -12.73 5.88 -3.78
C VAL A 142 -13.96 5.30 -3.07
N ILE A 143 -14.67 4.41 -3.76
CA ILE A 143 -15.80 3.66 -3.21
C ILE A 143 -15.31 2.24 -2.96
N ILE A 144 -15.36 1.81 -1.69
CA ILE A 144 -14.89 0.50 -1.23
C ILE A 144 -16.02 -0.15 -0.45
N LEU A 145 -16.65 -1.15 -1.05
CA LEU A 145 -17.81 -1.83 -0.46
C LEU A 145 -17.48 -3.30 -0.18
N PRO A 146 -17.19 -3.65 1.07
CA PRO A 146 -16.98 -5.05 1.47
C PRO A 146 -18.31 -5.81 1.49
N LEU A 147 -18.23 -7.13 1.29
CA LEU A 147 -19.36 -8.01 1.53
C LEU A 147 -19.65 -8.10 3.04
N MET A 148 -20.92 -8.04 3.42
CA MET A 148 -21.36 -8.15 4.81
C MET A 148 -21.41 -9.62 5.24
N THR A 149 -20.25 -10.23 5.44
CA THR A 149 -20.10 -11.65 5.79
C THR A 149 -19.93 -11.81 7.30
N LYS A 150 -20.86 -12.50 7.96
CA LYS A 150 -20.80 -12.72 9.40
C LYS A 150 -19.59 -13.56 9.79
N GLY A 151 -18.79 -13.06 10.74
CA GLY A 151 -17.63 -13.76 11.28
C GLY A 151 -16.38 -13.71 10.40
N SER A 152 -16.41 -12.97 9.28
CA SER A 152 -15.25 -12.77 8.44
C SER A 152 -14.40 -11.60 8.93
N SER A 153 -13.08 -11.77 8.94
CA SER A 153 -12.10 -10.70 9.22
C SER A 153 -11.71 -9.92 7.98
N ALA A 154 -12.02 -10.42 6.79
CA ALA A 154 -11.73 -9.82 5.51
C ALA A 154 -12.83 -10.15 4.48
N SER A 155 -12.87 -9.42 3.38
CA SER A 155 -13.86 -9.60 2.32
C SER A 155 -13.27 -9.21 0.97
N PRO A 156 -13.61 -9.93 -0.11
CA PRO A 156 -13.42 -9.42 -1.44
C PRO A 156 -14.14 -8.08 -1.62
N ILE A 157 -13.51 -7.19 -2.37
CA ILE A 157 -14.07 -5.89 -2.73
C ILE A 157 -13.91 -5.66 -4.23
N ARG A 158 -14.80 -4.85 -4.80
CA ARG A 158 -14.63 -4.27 -6.12
C ARG A 158 -14.56 -2.75 -5.97
N PRO A 159 -13.37 -2.19 -5.77
CA PRO A 159 -13.22 -0.76 -5.59
C PRO A 159 -13.48 -0.01 -6.90
N VAL A 160 -14.02 1.20 -6.77
CA VAL A 160 -14.21 2.14 -7.87
C VAL A 160 -13.57 3.46 -7.49
N ALA A 161 -12.75 4.01 -8.37
CA ALA A 161 -12.17 5.34 -8.21
C ALA A 161 -12.82 6.30 -9.22
N ILE A 162 -13.27 7.45 -8.72
CA ILE A 162 -13.81 8.53 -9.54
C ILE A 162 -12.87 9.72 -9.38
N GLY A 163 -12.20 10.09 -10.45
CA GLY A 163 -11.23 11.18 -10.47
C GLY A 163 -11.14 11.81 -11.85
N THR A 164 -10.41 12.89 -11.93
CA THR A 164 -10.08 13.55 -13.19
C THR A 164 -8.59 13.38 -13.45
N SER A 165 -8.24 13.06 -14.70
CA SER A 165 -6.84 13.13 -15.16
C SER A 165 -6.34 14.58 -15.00
N SER A 166 -5.11 14.71 -14.58
CA SER A 166 -4.45 16.02 -14.39
C SER A 166 -3.82 16.57 -15.65
#